data_108e657be3f9f3eb885235f00a2339dc
#
_entry.id   108e657be3f9f3eb885235f00a2339dc
#
_cell.length_a   1.000
_cell.length_b   1.000
_cell.length_c   1.000
_cell.angle_alpha   90.00
_cell.angle_beta   90.00
_cell.angle_gamma   90.00
#
_symmetry.space_group_name_H-M   'P 1'
#
loop_
_entity.id
_entity.type
_entity.pdbx_description
1 polymer ?
#
loop_
_entity_poly.entity_id
_entity_poly.type
_entity_poly.pdbx_seq_one_letter_code
_entity_poly.pdbx_strand_id
1 'polypeptide(L)'
;MSATTAHAPGDGPLCLVTGATGYIGGRLVPELLAAGYRVRCMARSPGRLHDHPWIGQVEVAHADVTDAAAVRRGIEGVEVAYYLIHALGTGEDFAAIDRRAASVFAAAAKDAGVRRIVYLGGLGPAGDGRLSEHLRSRGEVGEILLASGVPAAVLRAAVVIGSGSASFEMMRYLSERLPVMIAPRWVRTRIQPIAVRDALRYLTGCAALPRDVNRTFDIGGPEVLTYEEMMHRYAAVAGLPRRVVIPVPVLTPGLSSLWVGLVTPVPGPLARPLVESLRHEVVCHEHDIARYVPDPPEGLIGFDEAIRLALKRIRNADFATRWSSVSAPREPSDPLPTDPDWAGGSLHTDVRESEVAASPETLWRVIEGIGGEHGWYSWPLAWAVRGRLDRLVGGVGLRRGRRDPYRLRVGDSLDFWRVEELLPGTLLRLRAEMRLPGRAWLELSVEERQGRTWYRQRALFHPRGLLGQLYWWAVRPFHGIVFGGMQRNVRRAAERAAAPGRP
;
A
#
# COMPACT_ATOMS: atom_id res chain seq x y z
N MET A 1 23.69 -13.32 26.36
CA MET A 1 23.48 -11.85 26.31
C MET A 1 24.55 -11.28 25.38
N SER A 2 24.26 -11.21 24.09
CA SER A 2 25.14 -10.53 23.12
C SER A 2 24.58 -9.13 22.93
N ALA A 3 25.32 -8.13 23.35
CA ALA A 3 24.98 -6.74 23.21
C ALA A 3 24.91 -6.40 21.71
N THR A 4 23.77 -5.97 21.24
CA THR A 4 23.61 -5.32 19.95
C THR A 4 24.42 -4.02 20.03
N THR A 5 25.60 -3.99 19.42
CA THR A 5 26.40 -2.77 19.27
C THR A 5 25.63 -1.80 18.39
N ALA A 6 25.05 -0.77 18.99
CA ALA A 6 24.49 0.36 18.28
C ALA A 6 25.64 1.05 17.52
N HIS A 7 25.62 0.96 16.19
CA HIS A 7 26.55 1.68 15.32
C HIS A 7 26.07 3.13 15.16
N ALA A 8 27.00 4.06 15.07
CA ALA A 8 26.67 5.43 14.70
C ALA A 8 26.07 5.44 13.26
N PRO A 9 25.16 6.37 12.93
CA PRO A 9 24.61 6.45 11.58
C PRO A 9 25.75 6.62 10.56
N GLY A 10 25.94 5.61 9.70
CA GLY A 10 26.95 5.64 8.62
C GLY A 10 28.13 4.70 8.74
N ASP A 11 28.36 4.04 9.91
CA ASP A 11 29.49 3.11 10.11
C ASP A 11 29.09 1.63 10.17
N GLY A 12 27.81 1.32 10.01
CA GLY A 12 27.30 -0.05 10.07
C GLY A 12 27.68 -0.90 8.85
N PRO A 13 27.52 -2.23 8.96
CA PRO A 13 27.71 -3.16 7.86
C PRO A 13 26.85 -2.79 6.65
N LEU A 14 27.37 -2.94 5.43
CA LEU A 14 26.64 -2.65 4.21
C LEU A 14 25.68 -3.78 3.84
N CYS A 15 24.38 -3.48 3.81
CA CYS A 15 23.33 -4.36 3.35
C CYS A 15 22.95 -4.04 1.90
N LEU A 16 22.93 -5.03 1.03
CA LEU A 16 22.35 -4.92 -0.30
C LEU A 16 20.89 -5.35 -0.26
N VAL A 17 19.98 -4.52 -0.78
CA VAL A 17 18.57 -4.87 -0.97
C VAL A 17 18.26 -4.94 -2.45
N THR A 18 18.07 -6.17 -2.98
CA THR A 18 17.49 -6.36 -4.30
C THR A 18 15.96 -6.32 -4.18
N GLY A 19 15.27 -5.84 -5.22
CA GLY A 19 13.81 -5.70 -5.15
C GLY A 19 13.32 -4.55 -4.26
N ALA A 20 14.14 -3.52 -4.03
CA ALA A 20 13.78 -2.33 -3.24
C ALA A 20 12.58 -1.53 -3.81
N THR A 21 12.25 -1.71 -5.10
CA THR A 21 11.03 -1.17 -5.72
C THR A 21 9.78 -2.02 -5.47
N GLY A 22 9.91 -3.17 -4.81
CA GLY A 22 8.83 -4.10 -4.49
C GLY A 22 8.23 -3.84 -3.10
N TYR A 23 7.12 -4.54 -2.81
CA TYR A 23 6.35 -4.38 -1.57
C TYR A 23 7.18 -4.56 -0.29
N ILE A 24 7.93 -5.67 -0.19
CA ILE A 24 8.75 -5.97 1.00
C ILE A 24 10.04 -5.16 0.98
N GLY A 25 10.76 -5.14 -0.16
CA GLY A 25 12.07 -4.49 -0.23
C GLY A 25 12.01 -3.00 0.07
N GLY A 26 11.02 -2.28 -0.47
CA GLY A 26 10.86 -0.87 -0.20
C GLY A 26 10.55 -0.53 1.27
N ARG A 27 9.90 -1.47 1.99
CA ARG A 27 9.60 -1.35 3.43
C ARG A 27 10.73 -1.83 4.32
N LEU A 28 11.58 -2.74 3.83
CA LEU A 28 12.74 -3.22 4.56
C LEU A 28 13.86 -2.18 4.66
N VAL A 29 14.03 -1.35 3.61
CA VAL A 29 15.09 -0.32 3.58
C VAL A 29 15.06 0.58 4.83
N PRO A 30 13.95 1.23 5.19
CA PRO A 30 13.91 2.08 6.38
C PRO A 30 14.13 1.30 7.69
N GLU A 31 13.73 0.03 7.78
CA GLU A 31 13.97 -0.80 8.96
C GLU A 31 15.47 -1.11 9.13
N LEU A 32 16.17 -1.38 8.03
CA LEU A 32 17.62 -1.59 8.06
C LEU A 32 18.37 -0.31 8.42
N LEU A 33 17.98 0.84 7.87
CA LEU A 33 18.55 2.13 8.22
C LEU A 33 18.33 2.46 9.70
N ALA A 34 17.12 2.20 10.23
CA ALA A 34 16.80 2.40 11.63
C ALA A 34 17.58 1.44 12.56
N ALA A 35 17.92 0.25 12.07
CA ALA A 35 18.77 -0.71 12.77
C ALA A 35 20.29 -0.39 12.69
N GLY A 36 20.68 0.72 12.05
CA GLY A 36 22.06 1.19 11.94
C GLY A 36 22.86 0.60 10.79
N TYR A 37 22.24 -0.11 9.85
CA TYR A 37 22.92 -0.62 8.67
C TYR A 37 23.07 0.47 7.60
N ARG A 38 24.17 0.43 6.84
CA ARG A 38 24.25 1.09 5.54
C ARG A 38 23.47 0.27 4.54
N VAL A 39 22.77 0.93 3.61
CA VAL A 39 21.93 0.22 2.64
C VAL A 39 22.30 0.63 1.23
N ARG A 40 22.50 -0.38 0.37
CA ARG A 40 22.57 -0.23 -1.09
C ARG A 40 21.35 -0.90 -1.72
N CYS A 41 20.61 -0.13 -2.53
CA CYS A 41 19.47 -0.63 -3.28
C CYS A 41 19.89 -1.02 -4.71
N MET A 42 19.70 -2.26 -5.11
CA MET A 42 19.92 -2.71 -6.49
C MET A 42 18.60 -2.73 -7.26
N ALA A 43 18.54 -2.00 -8.37
CA ALA A 43 17.34 -1.89 -9.18
C ALA A 43 17.64 -1.82 -10.68
N ARG A 44 16.77 -2.43 -11.51
CA ARG A 44 16.80 -2.30 -12.99
C ARG A 44 16.44 -0.89 -13.46
N SER A 45 15.64 -0.19 -12.72
CA SER A 45 15.14 1.15 -13.03
C SER A 45 15.31 2.05 -11.81
N PRO A 46 16.52 2.61 -11.59
CA PRO A 46 16.81 3.46 -10.43
C PRO A 46 15.87 4.66 -10.26
N GLY A 47 15.39 5.22 -11.38
CA GLY A 47 14.44 6.33 -11.35
C GLY A 47 13.15 6.07 -10.56
N ARG A 48 12.73 4.79 -10.42
CA ARG A 48 11.57 4.41 -9.60
C ARG A 48 11.80 4.58 -8.09
N LEU A 49 13.06 4.71 -7.67
CA LEU A 49 13.41 4.92 -6.26
C LEU A 49 13.45 6.41 -5.87
N HIS A 50 13.46 7.33 -6.84
CA HIS A 50 13.64 8.78 -6.62
C HIS A 50 12.65 9.39 -5.64
N ASP A 51 11.39 8.94 -5.68
CA ASP A 51 10.34 9.51 -4.83
C ASP A 51 10.31 8.93 -3.42
N HIS A 52 11.20 7.96 -3.13
CA HIS A 52 11.28 7.41 -1.78
C HIS A 52 11.96 8.39 -0.82
N PRO A 53 11.41 8.59 0.39
CA PRO A 53 11.95 9.57 1.35
C PRO A 53 13.30 9.19 1.94
N TRP A 54 13.69 7.94 1.82
CA TRP A 54 14.98 7.43 2.26
C TRP A 54 16.04 7.45 1.15
N ILE A 55 15.72 7.93 -0.07
CA ILE A 55 16.63 7.87 -1.22
C ILE A 55 17.97 8.58 -0.95
N GLY A 56 17.96 9.69 -0.23
CA GLY A 56 19.18 10.40 0.16
C GLY A 56 20.04 9.71 1.23
N GLN A 57 19.57 8.58 1.79
CA GLN A 57 20.26 7.84 2.86
C GLN A 57 20.85 6.51 2.37
N VAL A 58 20.66 6.16 1.09
CA VAL A 58 21.08 4.88 0.51
C VAL A 58 21.96 5.05 -0.70
N GLU A 59 22.82 4.05 -0.96
CA GLU A 59 23.50 3.90 -2.24
C GLU A 59 22.54 3.25 -3.25
N VAL A 60 22.63 3.61 -4.54
CA VAL A 60 21.82 3.00 -5.60
C VAL A 60 22.72 2.37 -6.65
N ALA A 61 22.57 1.06 -6.86
CA ALA A 61 23.25 0.29 -7.90
C ALA A 61 22.29 -0.03 -9.04
N HIS A 62 22.64 0.36 -10.26
CA HIS A 62 21.89 -0.01 -11.47
C HIS A 62 22.34 -1.40 -11.93
N ALA A 63 21.49 -2.39 -11.80
CA ALA A 63 21.76 -3.75 -12.30
C ALA A 63 20.45 -4.50 -12.60
N ASP A 64 20.46 -5.27 -13.69
CA ASP A 64 19.55 -6.39 -13.88
C ASP A 64 20.16 -7.62 -13.20
N VAL A 65 19.39 -8.33 -12.39
CA VAL A 65 19.87 -9.49 -11.62
C VAL A 65 20.26 -10.67 -12.52
N THR A 66 19.88 -10.66 -13.79
CA THR A 66 20.30 -11.65 -14.79
C THR A 66 21.62 -11.32 -15.48
N ASP A 67 22.14 -10.09 -15.28
CA ASP A 67 23.45 -9.63 -15.77
C ASP A 67 24.52 -9.86 -14.70
N ALA A 68 25.34 -10.89 -14.87
CA ALA A 68 26.39 -11.26 -13.91
C ALA A 68 27.42 -10.15 -13.67
N ALA A 69 27.78 -9.37 -14.69
CA ALA A 69 28.76 -8.29 -14.55
C ALA A 69 28.19 -7.11 -13.75
N ALA A 70 26.93 -6.75 -14.00
CA ALA A 70 26.25 -5.70 -13.26
C ALA A 70 26.03 -6.10 -11.80
N VAL A 71 25.64 -7.36 -11.53
CA VAL A 71 25.45 -7.87 -10.17
C VAL A 71 26.76 -7.89 -9.39
N ARG A 72 27.88 -8.32 -10.00
CA ARG A 72 29.20 -8.29 -9.35
C ARG A 72 29.61 -6.89 -8.92
N ARG A 73 29.42 -5.89 -9.77
CA ARG A 73 29.69 -4.49 -9.41
C ARG A 73 28.79 -3.99 -8.28
N GLY A 74 27.51 -4.37 -8.33
CA GLY A 74 26.53 -3.92 -7.34
C GLY A 74 26.69 -4.54 -5.96
N ILE A 75 27.28 -5.75 -5.86
CA ILE A 75 27.45 -6.50 -4.61
C ILE A 75 28.83 -6.26 -3.96
N GLU A 76 29.73 -5.55 -4.61
CA GLU A 76 31.05 -5.26 -4.08
C GLU A 76 31.02 -4.55 -2.72
N GLY A 77 31.76 -5.08 -1.73
CA GLY A 77 31.83 -4.54 -0.36
C GLY A 77 30.59 -4.79 0.49
N VAL A 78 29.62 -5.59 0.02
CA VAL A 78 28.41 -5.95 0.75
C VAL A 78 28.69 -7.05 1.76
N GLU A 79 28.21 -6.87 3.00
CA GLU A 79 28.30 -7.91 4.03
C GLU A 79 27.04 -8.77 4.10
N VAL A 80 25.86 -8.17 3.96
CA VAL A 80 24.57 -8.89 4.01
C VAL A 80 23.77 -8.58 2.74
N ALA A 81 23.30 -9.61 2.05
CA ALA A 81 22.60 -9.45 0.79
C ALA A 81 21.15 -9.99 0.88
N TYR A 82 20.17 -9.10 0.73
CA TYR A 82 18.75 -9.44 0.68
C TYR A 82 18.32 -9.73 -0.75
N TYR A 83 17.93 -10.97 -1.01
CA TYR A 83 17.37 -11.38 -2.29
C TYR A 83 15.85 -11.37 -2.23
N LEU A 84 15.22 -10.29 -2.73
CA LEU A 84 13.77 -10.07 -2.65
C LEU A 84 13.13 -9.89 -4.04
N ILE A 85 13.77 -10.49 -5.06
CA ILE A 85 13.28 -10.45 -6.44
C ILE A 85 12.49 -11.72 -6.74
N HIS A 86 11.48 -11.55 -7.59
CA HIS A 86 10.79 -12.63 -8.27
C HIS A 86 10.28 -12.14 -9.63
N ALA A 87 10.21 -13.05 -10.61
CA ALA A 87 9.74 -12.77 -11.96
C ALA A 87 8.21 -12.97 -12.13
N LEU A 88 7.46 -13.08 -11.04
CA LEU A 88 6.01 -13.29 -11.10
C LEU A 88 5.34 -12.14 -11.88
N GLY A 89 4.53 -12.49 -12.88
CA GLY A 89 3.86 -11.52 -13.74
C GLY A 89 4.65 -11.11 -14.99
N THR A 90 5.85 -11.62 -15.22
CA THR A 90 6.66 -11.29 -16.42
C THR A 90 6.38 -12.17 -17.65
N GLY A 91 5.58 -13.24 -17.51
CA GLY A 91 5.25 -14.16 -18.60
C GLY A 91 5.26 -15.63 -18.18
N GLU A 92 5.22 -16.55 -19.18
CA GLU A 92 5.05 -17.99 -18.94
C GLU A 92 6.30 -18.69 -18.37
N ASP A 93 7.51 -18.13 -18.54
CA ASP A 93 8.77 -18.76 -18.10
C ASP A 93 9.42 -18.09 -16.88
N PHE A 94 8.60 -17.59 -15.95
CA PHE A 94 9.11 -16.91 -14.75
C PHE A 94 10.01 -17.82 -13.89
N ALA A 95 9.78 -19.15 -13.87
CA ALA A 95 10.56 -20.07 -13.07
C ALA A 95 12.01 -20.23 -13.59
N ALA A 96 12.22 -20.24 -14.90
CA ALA A 96 13.57 -20.26 -15.48
C ALA A 96 14.31 -18.95 -15.24
N ILE A 97 13.60 -17.80 -15.32
CA ILE A 97 14.16 -16.49 -15.01
C ILE A 97 14.57 -16.42 -13.53
N ASP A 98 13.71 -16.87 -12.62
CA ASP A 98 13.99 -16.89 -11.17
C ASP A 98 15.22 -17.75 -10.86
N ARG A 99 15.33 -18.97 -11.42
CA ARG A 99 16.51 -19.85 -11.26
C ARG A 99 17.80 -19.20 -11.75
N ARG A 100 17.77 -18.65 -12.97
CA ARG A 100 18.94 -17.97 -13.55
C ARG A 100 19.37 -16.78 -12.69
N ALA A 101 18.44 -15.94 -12.30
CA ALA A 101 18.70 -14.77 -11.46
C ALA A 101 19.29 -15.16 -10.10
N ALA A 102 18.71 -16.17 -9.44
CA ALA A 102 19.22 -16.69 -8.18
C ALA A 102 20.64 -17.28 -8.31
N SER A 103 20.91 -18.02 -9.38
CA SER A 103 22.24 -18.59 -9.64
C SER A 103 23.31 -17.52 -9.88
N VAL A 104 23.00 -16.50 -10.69
CA VAL A 104 23.89 -15.37 -10.94
C VAL A 104 24.18 -14.61 -9.64
N PHE A 105 23.14 -14.34 -8.85
CA PHE A 105 23.27 -13.64 -7.58
C PHE A 105 24.07 -14.44 -6.55
N ALA A 106 23.81 -15.75 -6.41
CA ALA A 106 24.54 -16.65 -5.51
C ALA A 106 26.04 -16.71 -5.83
N ALA A 107 26.40 -16.82 -7.11
CA ALA A 107 27.79 -16.83 -7.55
C ALA A 107 28.48 -15.49 -7.24
N ALA A 108 27.84 -14.36 -7.55
CA ALA A 108 28.39 -13.04 -7.27
C ALA A 108 28.54 -12.78 -5.76
N ALA A 109 27.59 -13.25 -4.94
CA ALA A 109 27.66 -13.12 -3.48
C ALA A 109 28.83 -13.93 -2.89
N LYS A 110 29.07 -15.14 -3.40
CA LYS A 110 30.22 -15.96 -3.03
C LYS A 110 31.53 -15.31 -3.40
N ASP A 111 31.66 -14.86 -4.66
CA ASP A 111 32.88 -14.22 -5.19
C ASP A 111 33.23 -12.92 -4.42
N ALA A 112 32.22 -12.16 -4.01
CA ALA A 112 32.37 -10.94 -3.24
C ALA A 112 32.60 -11.15 -1.72
N GLY A 113 32.56 -12.41 -1.25
CA GLY A 113 32.74 -12.72 0.17
C GLY A 113 31.61 -12.26 1.07
N VAL A 114 30.37 -12.19 0.53
CA VAL A 114 29.18 -11.83 1.30
C VAL A 114 29.03 -12.77 2.51
N ARG A 115 28.83 -12.20 3.68
CA ARG A 115 28.74 -12.95 4.95
C ARG A 115 27.40 -13.69 5.11
N ARG A 116 26.31 -13.12 4.57
CA ARG A 116 24.95 -13.62 4.76
C ARG A 116 24.05 -13.29 3.56
N ILE A 117 23.32 -14.27 3.10
CA ILE A 117 22.18 -14.06 2.19
C ILE A 117 20.90 -14.21 2.99
N VAL A 118 19.93 -13.29 2.81
CA VAL A 118 18.58 -13.36 3.38
C VAL A 118 17.57 -13.38 2.24
N TYR A 119 16.69 -14.36 2.25
CA TYR A 119 15.66 -14.55 1.22
C TYR A 119 14.29 -14.72 1.86
N LEU A 120 13.26 -14.09 1.27
CA LEU A 120 11.87 -14.33 1.62
C LEU A 120 11.22 -15.18 0.53
N GLY A 121 11.00 -16.44 0.82
CA GLY A 121 10.32 -17.42 -0.02
C GLY A 121 8.86 -17.63 0.33
N GLY A 122 8.22 -18.58 -0.35
CA GLY A 122 6.87 -19.04 -0.05
C GLY A 122 6.89 -20.26 0.87
N LEU A 123 5.95 -20.31 1.83
CA LEU A 123 5.71 -21.49 2.64
C LEU A 123 5.00 -22.54 1.78
N GLY A 124 5.50 -23.74 1.73
CA GLY A 124 4.89 -24.89 1.06
C GLY A 124 4.19 -25.83 2.06
N PRO A 125 3.34 -26.73 1.57
CA PRO A 125 2.76 -27.78 2.40
C PRO A 125 3.83 -28.77 2.88
N ALA A 126 3.51 -29.51 3.94
CA ALA A 126 4.34 -30.63 4.37
C ALA A 126 4.27 -31.78 3.35
N GLY A 127 5.43 -32.34 2.97
CA GLY A 127 5.55 -33.54 2.13
C GLY A 127 5.62 -33.26 0.61
N ASP A 128 5.69 -34.34 -0.17
CA ASP A 128 5.95 -34.32 -1.63
C ASP A 128 4.71 -34.04 -2.50
N GLY A 129 3.73 -33.31 -1.99
CA GLY A 129 2.53 -32.93 -2.75
C GLY A 129 2.87 -32.13 -4.01
N ARG A 130 2.03 -32.23 -5.06
CA ARG A 130 2.18 -31.40 -6.26
C ARG A 130 2.04 -29.92 -5.90
N LEU A 131 3.16 -29.23 -5.76
CA LEU A 131 3.21 -27.78 -5.54
C LEU A 131 2.68 -27.03 -6.76
N SER A 132 2.09 -25.84 -6.53
CA SER A 132 1.89 -24.88 -7.62
C SER A 132 3.25 -24.49 -8.21
N GLU A 133 3.29 -24.12 -9.48
CA GLU A 133 4.53 -23.71 -10.15
C GLU A 133 5.20 -22.55 -9.41
N HIS A 134 4.41 -21.62 -8.89
CA HIS A 134 4.88 -20.51 -8.08
C HIS A 134 5.60 -20.98 -6.80
N LEU A 135 5.00 -21.86 -5.99
CA LEU A 135 5.62 -22.35 -4.76
C LEU A 135 6.87 -23.17 -5.05
N ARG A 136 6.86 -23.96 -6.14
CA ARG A 136 8.04 -24.71 -6.58
C ARG A 136 9.20 -23.80 -6.96
N SER A 137 8.96 -22.77 -7.80
CA SER A 137 9.99 -21.79 -8.18
C SER A 137 10.58 -21.10 -6.94
N ARG A 138 9.74 -20.72 -5.97
CA ARG A 138 10.21 -20.12 -4.71
C ARG A 138 11.07 -21.06 -3.88
N GLY A 139 10.72 -22.35 -3.84
CA GLY A 139 11.52 -23.40 -3.19
C GLY A 139 12.87 -23.58 -3.86
N GLU A 140 12.90 -23.73 -5.20
CA GLU A 140 14.13 -23.88 -6.00
C GLU A 140 15.10 -22.70 -5.80
N VAL A 141 14.59 -21.46 -5.76
CA VAL A 141 15.41 -20.28 -5.43
C VAL A 141 16.04 -20.41 -4.04
N GLY A 142 15.25 -20.83 -3.03
CA GLY A 142 15.76 -21.06 -1.69
C GLY A 142 16.88 -22.10 -1.65
N GLU A 143 16.72 -23.23 -2.36
CA GLU A 143 17.73 -24.30 -2.47
C GLU A 143 19.02 -23.80 -3.14
N ILE A 144 18.92 -23.03 -4.23
CA ILE A 144 20.09 -22.44 -4.91
C ILE A 144 20.87 -21.53 -3.95
N LEU A 145 20.17 -20.70 -3.17
CA LEU A 145 20.82 -19.79 -2.23
C LEU A 145 21.47 -20.54 -1.05
N LEU A 146 20.83 -21.57 -0.52
CA LEU A 146 21.40 -22.44 0.52
C LEU A 146 22.63 -23.22 0.04
N ALA A 147 22.66 -23.63 -1.22
CA ALA A 147 23.78 -24.36 -1.83
C ALA A 147 24.90 -23.44 -2.33
N SER A 148 24.77 -22.12 -2.22
CA SER A 148 25.72 -21.13 -2.77
C SER A 148 27.12 -21.17 -2.15
N GLY A 149 27.26 -21.72 -0.96
CA GLY A 149 28.48 -21.65 -0.13
C GLY A 149 28.56 -20.37 0.71
N VAL A 150 27.58 -19.45 0.60
CA VAL A 150 27.38 -18.33 1.51
C VAL A 150 26.28 -18.71 2.50
N PRO A 151 26.45 -18.56 3.80
CA PRO A 151 25.38 -18.84 4.76
C PRO A 151 24.09 -18.09 4.41
N ALA A 152 22.98 -18.80 4.23
CA ALA A 152 21.71 -18.25 3.83
C ALA A 152 20.63 -18.47 4.89
N ALA A 153 19.82 -17.46 5.15
CA ALA A 153 18.58 -17.56 5.90
C ALA A 153 17.39 -17.46 4.91
N VAL A 154 16.70 -18.57 4.70
CA VAL A 154 15.55 -18.66 3.82
C VAL A 154 14.29 -18.62 4.66
N LEU A 155 13.65 -17.45 4.76
CA LEU A 155 12.37 -17.29 5.43
C LEU A 155 11.23 -17.72 4.50
N ARG A 156 10.32 -18.56 4.98
CA ARG A 156 9.15 -19.04 4.23
C ARG A 156 7.88 -18.50 4.87
N ALA A 157 7.15 -17.67 4.15
CA ALA A 157 5.88 -17.09 4.61
C ALA A 157 4.72 -17.58 3.73
N ALA A 158 3.55 -17.75 4.33
CA ALA A 158 2.31 -18.05 3.62
C ALA A 158 1.74 -16.81 2.96
N VAL A 159 1.03 -15.98 3.70
CA VAL A 159 0.47 -14.70 3.24
C VAL A 159 0.91 -13.58 4.19
N VAL A 160 1.48 -12.55 3.62
CA VAL A 160 1.84 -11.34 4.36
C VAL A 160 0.66 -10.37 4.35
N ILE A 161 0.18 -10.01 5.55
CA ILE A 161 -0.94 -9.09 5.75
C ILE A 161 -0.42 -7.66 5.89
N GLY A 162 -0.81 -6.82 4.95
CA GLY A 162 -0.47 -5.40 4.96
C GLY A 162 -0.92 -4.72 3.67
N SER A 163 -1.23 -3.45 3.75
CA SER A 163 -1.68 -2.65 2.60
C SER A 163 -0.62 -2.63 1.50
N GLY A 164 -1.00 -3.02 0.29
CA GLY A 164 -0.12 -3.15 -0.87
C GLY A 164 0.38 -4.57 -1.15
N SER A 165 0.21 -5.52 -0.22
CA SER A 165 0.46 -6.94 -0.49
C SER A 165 -0.60 -7.50 -1.44
N ALA A 166 -0.18 -8.13 -2.56
CA ALA A 166 -1.10 -8.63 -3.57
C ALA A 166 -2.14 -9.62 -3.01
N SER A 167 -1.71 -10.55 -2.16
CA SER A 167 -2.61 -11.53 -1.53
C SER A 167 -3.61 -10.87 -0.59
N PHE A 168 -3.17 -9.89 0.20
CA PHE A 168 -4.05 -9.14 1.08
C PHE A 168 -5.03 -8.28 0.28
N GLU A 169 -4.58 -7.57 -0.76
CA GLU A 169 -5.46 -6.75 -1.58
C GLU A 169 -6.50 -7.58 -2.33
N MET A 170 -6.15 -8.77 -2.84
CA MET A 170 -7.14 -9.67 -3.43
C MET A 170 -8.23 -10.04 -2.42
N MET A 171 -7.86 -10.49 -1.22
CA MET A 171 -8.80 -10.81 -0.15
C MET A 171 -9.67 -9.60 0.21
N ARG A 172 -9.06 -8.44 0.33
CA ARG A 172 -9.72 -7.16 0.60
C ARG A 172 -10.77 -6.83 -0.46
N TYR A 173 -10.39 -6.78 -1.74
CA TYR A 173 -11.31 -6.43 -2.82
C TYR A 173 -12.46 -7.43 -2.94
N LEU A 174 -12.19 -8.72 -2.80
CA LEU A 174 -13.24 -9.73 -2.77
C LEU A 174 -14.21 -9.48 -1.60
N SER A 175 -13.69 -9.26 -0.40
CA SER A 175 -14.50 -9.02 0.80
C SER A 175 -15.29 -7.70 0.71
N GLU A 176 -14.73 -6.64 0.14
CA GLU A 176 -15.39 -5.34 0.01
C GLU A 176 -16.45 -5.32 -1.09
N ARG A 177 -16.20 -5.98 -2.22
CA ARG A 177 -17.08 -5.90 -3.40
C ARG A 177 -18.18 -6.95 -3.43
N LEU A 178 -17.98 -8.10 -2.78
CA LEU A 178 -18.91 -9.22 -2.86
C LEU A 178 -19.58 -9.51 -1.51
N PRO A 179 -20.85 -9.12 -1.31
CA PRO A 179 -21.63 -9.54 -0.13
C PRO A 179 -21.91 -11.04 -0.13
N VAL A 180 -22.08 -11.65 -1.31
CA VAL A 180 -22.21 -13.09 -1.54
C VAL A 180 -21.14 -13.53 -2.52
N MET A 181 -20.39 -14.57 -2.16
CA MET A 181 -19.30 -15.11 -2.96
C MET A 181 -19.52 -16.59 -3.25
N ILE A 182 -19.45 -16.96 -4.52
CA ILE A 182 -19.31 -18.36 -4.91
C ILE A 182 -17.79 -18.64 -4.93
N ALA A 183 -17.34 -19.55 -4.07
CA ALA A 183 -15.92 -19.85 -3.90
C ALA A 183 -15.64 -21.36 -4.08
N PRO A 184 -14.44 -21.73 -4.55
CA PRO A 184 -14.03 -23.13 -4.60
C PRO A 184 -13.92 -23.73 -3.18
N ARG A 185 -13.96 -25.05 -3.07
CA ARG A 185 -13.82 -25.75 -1.77
C ARG A 185 -12.51 -25.42 -1.05
N TRP A 186 -11.44 -25.07 -1.76
CA TRP A 186 -10.16 -24.70 -1.16
C TRP A 186 -10.19 -23.37 -0.37
N VAL A 187 -11.29 -22.61 -0.42
CA VAL A 187 -11.49 -21.46 0.48
C VAL A 187 -11.41 -21.85 1.98
N ARG A 188 -11.57 -23.14 2.27
CA ARG A 188 -11.45 -23.74 3.62
C ARG A 188 -10.07 -24.34 3.89
N THR A 189 -9.11 -24.18 2.98
CA THR A 189 -7.72 -24.60 3.22
C THR A 189 -7.11 -23.73 4.32
N ARG A 190 -6.35 -24.38 5.20
CA ARG A 190 -5.71 -23.71 6.35
C ARG A 190 -4.46 -22.95 5.91
N ILE A 191 -4.29 -21.78 6.50
CA ILE A 191 -3.18 -20.89 6.23
C ILE A 191 -2.77 -20.19 7.53
N GLN A 192 -1.47 -19.89 7.66
CA GLN A 192 -0.94 -19.11 8.78
C GLN A 192 -0.43 -17.76 8.26
N PRO A 193 -1.27 -16.71 8.24
CA PRO A 193 -0.88 -15.39 7.79
C PRO A 193 0.06 -14.72 8.78
N ILE A 194 0.94 -13.83 8.29
CA ILE A 194 1.85 -13.04 9.11
C ILE A 194 1.66 -11.54 8.83
N ALA A 195 1.70 -10.70 9.84
CA ALA A 195 1.71 -9.26 9.67
C ALA A 195 3.01 -8.79 9.00
N VAL A 196 2.93 -7.79 8.12
CA VAL A 196 4.13 -7.27 7.43
C VAL A 196 5.19 -6.77 8.40
N ARG A 197 4.80 -6.20 9.53
CA ARG A 197 5.74 -5.73 10.58
C ARG A 197 6.56 -6.88 11.16
N ASP A 198 5.91 -8.00 11.45
CA ASP A 198 6.58 -9.17 11.99
C ASP A 198 7.51 -9.82 10.96
N ALA A 199 7.08 -9.89 9.70
CA ALA A 199 7.93 -10.36 8.60
C ALA A 199 9.18 -9.47 8.41
N LEU A 200 9.03 -8.14 8.48
CA LEU A 200 10.15 -7.20 8.40
C LEU A 200 11.08 -7.31 9.61
N ARG A 201 10.53 -7.51 10.82
CA ARG A 201 11.32 -7.77 12.04
C ARG A 201 12.23 -8.99 11.85
N TYR A 202 11.69 -10.12 11.38
CA TYR A 202 12.48 -11.32 11.11
C TYR A 202 13.51 -11.09 10.02
N LEU A 203 13.13 -10.43 8.92
CA LEU A 203 14.08 -10.09 7.85
C LEU A 203 15.24 -9.24 8.38
N THR A 204 14.96 -8.19 9.13
CA THR A 204 15.98 -7.30 9.71
C THR A 204 16.88 -8.06 10.68
N GLY A 205 16.28 -8.89 11.55
CA GLY A 205 17.04 -9.70 12.53
C GLY A 205 17.95 -10.74 11.89
N CYS A 206 17.59 -11.25 10.71
CA CYS A 206 18.42 -12.23 9.97
C CYS A 206 19.80 -11.68 9.55
N ALA A 207 19.99 -10.36 9.49
CA ALA A 207 21.30 -9.78 9.23
C ALA A 207 22.35 -10.12 10.29
N ALA A 208 21.92 -10.31 11.54
CA ALA A 208 22.79 -10.57 12.68
C ALA A 208 22.94 -12.06 13.03
N LEU A 209 22.36 -12.97 12.25
CA LEU A 209 22.44 -14.41 12.52
C LEU A 209 23.90 -14.91 12.58
N PRO A 210 24.23 -15.90 13.44
CA PRO A 210 25.52 -16.56 13.50
C PRO A 210 25.92 -17.15 12.13
N ARG A 211 27.20 -17.16 11.82
CA ARG A 211 27.72 -17.61 10.49
C ARG A 211 27.45 -19.08 10.18
N ASP A 212 27.30 -19.91 11.18
CA ASP A 212 27.00 -21.34 11.06
C ASP A 212 25.53 -21.63 10.73
N VAL A 213 24.65 -20.62 10.79
CA VAL A 213 23.25 -20.76 10.45
C VAL A 213 23.07 -20.68 8.93
N ASN A 214 22.76 -21.82 8.30
CA ASN A 214 22.46 -21.94 6.87
C ASN A 214 21.26 -22.87 6.72
N ARG A 215 20.03 -22.30 6.75
CA ARG A 215 18.80 -23.10 6.73
C ARG A 215 17.55 -22.29 6.35
N THR A 216 16.46 -23.02 6.19
CA THR A 216 15.12 -22.46 6.11
C THR A 216 14.52 -22.22 7.49
N PHE A 217 13.65 -21.20 7.58
CA PHE A 217 12.81 -20.91 8.73
C PHE A 217 11.39 -20.64 8.25
N ASP A 218 10.41 -21.23 8.91
CA ASP A 218 9.01 -20.87 8.70
C ASP A 218 8.66 -19.64 9.52
N ILE A 219 7.97 -18.69 8.90
CA ILE A 219 7.48 -17.49 9.58
C ILE A 219 5.99 -17.34 9.38
N GLY A 220 5.25 -17.29 10.47
CA GLY A 220 3.80 -17.13 10.52
C GLY A 220 3.38 -16.29 11.69
N GLY A 221 2.18 -15.73 11.63
CA GLY A 221 1.57 -15.06 12.77
C GLY A 221 1.06 -16.05 13.81
N PRO A 222 0.42 -15.58 14.87
CA PRO A 222 0.00 -16.43 16.01
C PRO A 222 -1.20 -17.32 15.71
N GLU A 223 -1.87 -17.15 14.56
CA GLU A 223 -3.17 -17.78 14.27
C GLU A 223 -3.12 -18.57 12.96
N VAL A 224 -3.75 -19.75 12.98
CA VAL A 224 -4.02 -20.56 11.79
C VAL A 224 -5.50 -20.37 11.43
N LEU A 225 -5.76 -19.91 10.22
CA LEU A 225 -7.10 -19.54 9.74
C LEU A 225 -7.37 -20.21 8.39
N THR A 226 -8.64 -20.24 7.98
CA THR A 226 -9.03 -20.50 6.59
C THR A 226 -9.23 -19.18 5.84
N TYR A 227 -9.20 -19.21 4.50
CA TYR A 227 -9.50 -18.00 3.71
C TYR A 227 -10.94 -17.50 3.98
N GLU A 228 -11.89 -18.40 4.20
CA GLU A 228 -13.27 -18.07 4.59
C GLU A 228 -13.29 -17.29 5.90
N GLU A 229 -12.58 -17.76 6.92
CA GLU A 229 -12.45 -17.07 8.21
C GLU A 229 -11.76 -15.72 8.07
N MET A 230 -10.67 -15.65 7.29
CA MET A 230 -9.97 -14.39 7.03
C MET A 230 -10.90 -13.35 6.40
N MET A 231 -11.73 -13.73 5.41
CA MET A 231 -12.70 -12.84 4.78
C MET A 231 -13.80 -12.39 5.74
N HIS A 232 -14.30 -13.29 6.60
CA HIS A 232 -15.28 -12.95 7.62
C HIS A 232 -14.71 -11.98 8.66
N ARG A 233 -13.51 -12.23 9.15
CA ARG A 233 -12.82 -11.35 10.11
C ARG A 233 -12.47 -10.01 9.48
N TYR A 234 -11.99 -10.00 8.23
CA TYR A 234 -11.81 -8.76 7.48
C TYR A 234 -13.09 -7.93 7.43
N ALA A 235 -14.22 -8.54 7.06
CA ALA A 235 -15.50 -7.85 6.99
C ALA A 235 -15.91 -7.25 8.36
N ALA A 236 -15.71 -7.98 9.44
CA ALA A 236 -16.00 -7.52 10.80
C ALA A 236 -15.14 -6.29 11.18
N VAL A 237 -13.82 -6.36 10.97
CA VAL A 237 -12.88 -5.25 11.25
C VAL A 237 -13.16 -4.03 10.38
N ALA A 238 -13.51 -4.24 9.10
CA ALA A 238 -13.87 -3.17 8.16
C ALA A 238 -15.28 -2.60 8.43
N GLY A 239 -16.05 -3.19 9.35
CA GLY A 239 -17.43 -2.81 9.67
C GLY A 239 -18.39 -3.09 8.51
N LEU A 240 -18.14 -4.14 7.73
CA LEU A 240 -19.02 -4.62 6.67
C LEU A 240 -19.99 -5.68 7.23
N PRO A 241 -21.18 -5.88 6.63
CA PRO A 241 -22.03 -7.01 6.94
C PRO A 241 -21.28 -8.34 6.74
N ARG A 242 -21.70 -9.40 7.43
CA ARG A 242 -21.11 -10.73 7.25
C ARG A 242 -21.18 -11.16 5.79
N ARG A 243 -20.07 -11.66 5.26
CA ARG A 243 -20.01 -12.19 3.90
C ARG A 243 -20.64 -13.57 3.85
N VAL A 244 -21.38 -13.88 2.80
CA VAL A 244 -21.91 -15.22 2.56
C VAL A 244 -20.98 -15.90 1.56
N VAL A 245 -20.29 -16.96 1.99
CA VAL A 245 -19.40 -17.75 1.14
C VAL A 245 -20.08 -19.08 0.83
N ILE A 246 -20.33 -19.35 -0.44
CA ILE A 246 -20.97 -20.57 -0.94
C ILE A 246 -19.90 -21.43 -1.60
N PRO A 247 -19.39 -22.48 -0.95
CA PRO A 247 -18.36 -23.34 -1.53
C PRO A 247 -18.98 -24.25 -2.60
N VAL A 248 -18.38 -24.25 -3.80
CA VAL A 248 -18.81 -25.10 -4.92
C VAL A 248 -17.67 -26.03 -5.36
N PRO A 249 -17.98 -27.27 -5.77
CA PRO A 249 -16.96 -28.28 -6.13
C PRO A 249 -16.32 -28.04 -7.50
N VAL A 250 -16.92 -27.23 -8.37
CA VAL A 250 -16.66 -27.25 -9.83
C VAL A 250 -15.76 -26.11 -10.31
N LEU A 251 -15.41 -25.15 -9.45
CA LEU A 251 -14.54 -24.04 -9.87
C LEU A 251 -13.08 -24.49 -10.00
N THR A 252 -12.60 -24.55 -11.24
CA THR A 252 -11.17 -24.76 -11.54
C THR A 252 -10.33 -23.53 -11.15
N PRO A 253 -9.03 -23.66 -10.90
CA PRO A 253 -8.16 -22.50 -10.63
C PRO A 253 -8.18 -21.46 -11.75
N GLY A 254 -8.28 -21.88 -13.01
CA GLY A 254 -8.38 -20.99 -14.16
C GLY A 254 -9.67 -20.12 -14.11
N LEU A 255 -10.82 -20.73 -13.87
CA LEU A 255 -12.09 -19.99 -13.72
C LEU A 255 -12.05 -19.08 -12.48
N SER A 256 -11.45 -19.55 -11.38
CA SER A 256 -11.30 -18.74 -10.17
C SER A 256 -10.41 -17.53 -10.41
N SER A 257 -9.31 -17.65 -11.15
CA SER A 257 -8.41 -16.55 -11.46
C SER A 257 -9.05 -15.51 -12.40
N LEU A 258 -9.85 -15.95 -13.39
CA LEU A 258 -10.65 -15.05 -14.23
C LEU A 258 -11.67 -14.26 -13.41
N TRP A 259 -12.36 -14.94 -12.49
CA TRP A 259 -13.30 -14.31 -11.57
C TRP A 259 -12.61 -13.28 -10.65
N VAL A 260 -11.48 -13.65 -10.06
CA VAL A 260 -10.67 -12.72 -9.25
C VAL A 260 -10.22 -11.52 -10.08
N GLY A 261 -9.75 -11.72 -11.32
CA GLY A 261 -9.38 -10.65 -12.23
C GLY A 261 -10.54 -9.72 -12.62
N LEU A 262 -11.77 -10.22 -12.67
CA LEU A 262 -12.96 -9.41 -12.92
C LEU A 262 -13.36 -8.57 -11.69
N VAL A 263 -13.23 -9.14 -10.50
CA VAL A 263 -13.67 -8.50 -9.25
C VAL A 263 -12.60 -7.62 -8.65
N THR A 264 -11.33 -7.93 -8.85
CA THR A 264 -10.20 -7.19 -8.27
C THR A 264 -9.40 -6.46 -9.37
N PRO A 265 -8.76 -5.33 -9.05
CA PRO A 265 -7.88 -4.64 -10.00
C PRO A 265 -6.47 -5.25 -10.04
N VAL A 266 -6.22 -6.35 -9.32
CA VAL A 266 -4.94 -7.04 -9.33
C VAL A 266 -4.74 -7.71 -10.70
N PRO A 267 -3.61 -7.46 -11.39
CA PRO A 267 -3.38 -8.01 -12.73
C PRO A 267 -3.44 -9.55 -12.76
N GLY A 268 -4.12 -10.09 -13.79
CA GLY A 268 -4.30 -11.54 -13.94
C GLY A 268 -3.01 -12.38 -13.89
N PRO A 269 -1.90 -11.96 -14.54
CA PRO A 269 -0.61 -12.67 -14.44
C PRO A 269 -0.04 -12.76 -13.02
N LEU A 270 -0.39 -11.82 -12.14
CA LEU A 270 -0.01 -11.87 -10.72
C LEU A 270 -1.04 -12.66 -9.90
N ALA A 271 -2.33 -12.48 -10.17
CA ALA A 271 -3.40 -13.11 -9.41
C ALA A 271 -3.46 -14.63 -9.62
N ARG A 272 -3.25 -15.13 -10.86
CA ARG A 272 -3.39 -16.53 -11.19
C ARG A 272 -2.46 -17.46 -10.40
N PRO A 273 -1.14 -17.26 -10.36
CA PRO A 273 -0.23 -18.12 -9.59
C PRO A 273 -0.53 -18.07 -8.07
N LEU A 274 -0.96 -16.90 -7.57
CA LEU A 274 -1.34 -16.76 -6.18
C LEU A 274 -2.61 -17.56 -5.87
N VAL A 275 -3.66 -17.47 -6.71
CA VAL A 275 -4.89 -18.26 -6.57
C VAL A 275 -4.61 -19.76 -6.65
N GLU A 276 -3.74 -20.20 -7.54
CA GLU A 276 -3.33 -21.61 -7.65
C GLU A 276 -2.65 -22.11 -6.35
N SER A 277 -1.89 -21.26 -5.68
CA SER A 277 -1.22 -21.58 -4.42
C SER A 277 -2.18 -21.74 -3.24
N LEU A 278 -3.39 -21.11 -3.28
CA LEU A 278 -4.39 -21.20 -2.22
C LEU A 278 -4.97 -22.61 -2.00
N ARG A 279 -4.73 -23.54 -2.91
CA ARG A 279 -5.18 -24.94 -2.82
C ARG A 279 -4.40 -25.76 -1.80
N HIS A 280 -3.23 -25.29 -1.43
CA HIS A 280 -2.34 -25.98 -0.53
C HIS A 280 -2.48 -25.45 0.89
N GLU A 281 -2.42 -26.36 1.86
CA GLU A 281 -2.29 -25.97 3.26
C GLU A 281 -0.90 -25.39 3.48
N VAL A 282 -0.84 -24.20 4.03
CA VAL A 282 0.41 -23.46 4.26
C VAL A 282 0.45 -22.95 5.70
N VAL A 283 0.83 -23.86 6.60
CA VAL A 283 0.96 -23.67 8.04
C VAL A 283 2.41 -23.92 8.42
N CYS A 284 2.98 -23.14 9.31
CA CYS A 284 4.33 -23.30 9.80
C CYS A 284 4.50 -24.66 10.49
N HIS A 285 5.60 -25.34 10.20
CA HIS A 285 5.95 -26.62 10.81
C HIS A 285 6.89 -26.44 11.99
N GLU A 286 7.51 -25.29 12.10
CA GLU A 286 8.43 -24.92 13.17
C GLU A 286 8.40 -23.42 13.43
N HIS A 287 9.01 -22.99 14.52
CA HIS A 287 9.15 -21.58 14.89
C HIS A 287 10.58 -21.31 15.41
N ASP A 288 11.55 -21.96 14.82
CA ASP A 288 12.94 -21.91 15.25
C ASP A 288 13.58 -20.53 15.07
N ILE A 289 13.02 -19.69 14.19
CA ILE A 289 13.51 -18.32 14.01
C ILE A 289 13.49 -17.51 15.31
N ALA A 290 12.52 -17.75 16.20
CA ALA A 290 12.40 -17.07 17.48
C ALA A 290 13.58 -17.31 18.42
N ARG A 291 14.37 -18.38 18.21
CA ARG A 291 15.61 -18.62 18.96
C ARG A 291 16.71 -17.60 18.66
N TYR A 292 16.66 -17.01 17.48
CA TYR A 292 17.67 -16.05 16.99
C TYR A 292 17.13 -14.63 16.93
N VAL A 293 15.88 -14.48 16.55
CA VAL A 293 15.15 -13.21 16.49
C VAL A 293 13.92 -13.35 17.37
N PRO A 294 14.03 -13.05 18.68
CA PRO A 294 12.93 -13.22 19.62
C PRO A 294 11.69 -12.42 19.22
N ASP A 295 10.53 -13.02 19.44
CA ASP A 295 9.26 -12.32 19.28
C ASP A 295 9.18 -11.11 20.22
N PRO A 296 8.36 -10.10 19.88
CA PRO A 296 8.09 -8.98 20.78
C PRO A 296 7.52 -9.47 22.12
N PRO A 297 7.76 -8.76 23.23
CA PRO A 297 7.19 -9.12 24.53
C PRO A 297 5.65 -9.25 24.53
N GLU A 298 4.98 -8.47 23.70
CA GLU A 298 3.53 -8.50 23.46
C GLU A 298 3.09 -9.64 22.53
N GLY A 299 4.03 -10.40 22.00
CA GLY A 299 3.79 -11.44 20.98
C GLY A 299 3.70 -10.87 19.56
N LEU A 300 3.53 -11.78 18.60
CA LEU A 300 3.32 -11.43 17.19
C LEU A 300 1.93 -10.80 16.98
N ILE A 301 1.81 -9.97 15.96
CA ILE A 301 0.58 -9.24 15.65
C ILE A 301 -0.49 -10.23 15.14
N GLY A 302 -1.62 -10.28 15.84
CA GLY A 302 -2.77 -11.09 15.44
C GLY A 302 -3.44 -10.56 14.16
N PHE A 303 -4.21 -11.45 13.50
CA PHE A 303 -4.80 -11.16 12.19
C PHE A 303 -5.69 -9.90 12.18
N ASP A 304 -6.58 -9.74 13.16
CA ASP A 304 -7.47 -8.58 13.23
C ASP A 304 -6.72 -7.26 13.42
N GLU A 305 -5.64 -7.28 14.22
CA GLU A 305 -4.82 -6.09 14.41
C GLU A 305 -4.01 -5.77 13.15
N ALA A 306 -3.48 -6.78 12.47
CA ALA A 306 -2.80 -6.59 11.17
C ALA A 306 -3.74 -5.92 10.15
N ILE A 307 -5.03 -6.32 10.11
CA ILE A 307 -6.04 -5.66 9.27
C ILE A 307 -6.31 -4.23 9.75
N ARG A 308 -6.48 -4.00 11.06
CA ARG A 308 -6.70 -2.63 11.58
C ARG A 308 -5.56 -1.71 11.20
N LEU A 309 -4.31 -2.17 11.30
CA LEU A 309 -3.12 -1.42 10.90
C LEU A 309 -3.12 -1.16 9.38
N ALA A 310 -3.45 -2.16 8.55
CA ALA A 310 -3.55 -1.99 7.11
C ALA A 310 -4.67 -1.02 6.70
N LEU A 311 -5.78 -0.98 7.47
CA LEU A 311 -6.91 -0.10 7.22
C LEU A 311 -6.80 1.26 7.91
N LYS A 312 -6.04 1.38 9.02
CA LYS A 312 -5.88 2.62 9.81
C LYS A 312 -5.43 3.77 8.92
N ARG A 313 -4.56 3.49 7.98
CA ARG A 313 -4.00 4.48 7.10
C ARG A 313 -4.96 4.96 6.01
N ILE A 314 -5.80 4.09 5.51
CA ILE A 314 -6.91 4.50 4.63
C ILE A 314 -7.88 5.42 5.38
N ARG A 315 -7.96 5.28 6.69
CA ARG A 315 -8.77 6.16 7.54
C ARG A 315 -8.10 7.48 7.87
N ASN A 316 -6.77 7.51 8.00
CA ASN A 316 -6.05 8.66 8.54
C ASN A 316 -5.05 9.32 7.59
N ALA A 317 -4.52 8.61 6.61
CA ALA A 317 -3.34 9.05 5.87
C ALA A 317 -3.48 9.12 4.35
N ASP A 318 -4.57 8.64 3.80
CA ASP A 318 -4.89 8.99 2.42
C ASP A 318 -4.88 10.51 2.22
N PHE A 319 -4.77 11.22 3.33
CA PHE A 319 -5.01 12.64 3.43
C PHE A 319 -3.84 13.47 3.93
N ALA A 320 -2.83 12.88 4.56
CA ALA A 320 -1.60 13.62 4.75
C ALA A 320 -1.03 13.90 3.36
N THR A 321 -1.20 15.12 2.92
CA THR A 321 -0.49 15.63 1.75
C THR A 321 0.98 15.22 1.90
N ARG A 322 1.59 14.71 0.84
CA ARG A 322 2.98 14.21 0.83
C ARG A 322 4.02 15.18 1.42
N TRP A 323 3.60 16.38 1.81
CA TRP A 323 4.43 17.48 2.30
C TRP A 323 4.43 17.66 3.82
N SER A 324 3.38 17.23 4.54
CA SER A 324 3.30 17.42 6.01
C SER A 324 3.86 16.23 6.83
N SER A 325 4.25 15.12 6.18
CA SER A 325 4.70 13.91 6.86
C SER A 325 6.22 13.76 6.98
N VAL A 326 6.99 14.83 6.77
CA VAL A 326 8.47 14.80 6.84
C VAL A 326 8.98 14.53 8.27
N SER A 327 8.14 14.64 9.30
CA SER A 327 8.59 14.60 10.70
C SER A 327 8.06 13.43 11.54
N ALA A 328 7.23 12.53 11.00
CA ALA A 328 6.76 11.36 11.75
C ALA A 328 7.48 10.08 11.30
N PRO A 329 7.86 9.17 12.22
CA PRO A 329 8.40 7.87 11.85
C PRO A 329 7.41 7.15 10.94
N ARG A 330 7.87 6.68 9.76
CA ARG A 330 7.03 5.93 8.84
C ARG A 330 6.78 4.54 9.37
N GLU A 331 5.52 4.15 9.39
CA GLU A 331 5.15 2.79 9.75
C GLU A 331 5.24 1.86 8.53
N PRO A 332 5.58 0.56 8.70
CA PRO A 332 5.65 -0.43 7.61
C PRO A 332 4.36 -0.59 6.78
N SER A 333 3.23 -0.19 7.32
CA SER A 333 1.93 -0.19 6.63
C SER A 333 1.75 0.99 5.68
N ASP A 334 2.71 1.88 5.59
CA ASP A 334 2.63 3.11 4.81
C ASP A 334 2.73 2.85 3.29
N PRO A 335 1.89 3.49 2.42
CA PRO A 335 2.07 3.42 0.97
C PRO A 335 3.44 3.94 0.57
N LEU A 336 4.05 3.22 -0.35
CA LEU A 336 5.30 3.62 -0.97
C LEU A 336 5.01 4.23 -2.36
N PRO A 337 5.87 5.14 -2.84
CA PRO A 337 5.74 5.68 -4.20
C PRO A 337 5.75 4.61 -5.30
N THR A 338 6.35 3.45 -5.01
CA THR A 338 6.44 2.31 -5.93
C THR A 338 5.33 1.28 -5.74
N ASP A 339 4.45 1.44 -4.75
CA ASP A 339 3.29 0.55 -4.61
C ASP A 339 2.41 0.68 -5.86
N PRO A 340 1.85 -0.42 -6.36
CA PRO A 340 0.96 -0.40 -7.52
C PRO A 340 -0.31 0.42 -7.26
N ASP A 341 -0.94 0.93 -8.33
CA ASP A 341 -2.18 1.73 -8.24
C ASP A 341 -3.36 1.00 -7.60
N TRP A 342 -3.33 -0.34 -7.61
CA TRP A 342 -4.34 -1.16 -6.94
C TRP A 342 -4.05 -1.39 -5.44
N ALA A 343 -2.89 -0.98 -4.93
CA ALA A 343 -2.56 -1.09 -3.51
C ALA A 343 -3.36 -0.08 -2.68
N GLY A 344 -3.72 -0.46 -1.45
CA GLY A 344 -4.39 0.44 -0.53
C GLY A 344 -5.92 0.56 -0.69
N GLY A 345 -6.52 -0.24 -1.60
CA GLY A 345 -7.97 -0.30 -1.83
C GLY A 345 -8.50 0.71 -2.82
N SER A 346 -9.82 0.78 -2.95
CA SER A 346 -10.47 1.66 -3.92
C SER A 346 -10.58 3.08 -3.36
N LEU A 347 -9.67 3.96 -3.76
CA LEU A 347 -9.83 5.41 -3.57
C LEU A 347 -10.06 6.04 -4.94
N HIS A 348 -11.24 6.59 -5.13
CA HIS A 348 -11.56 7.33 -6.35
C HIS A 348 -11.16 8.79 -6.19
N THR A 349 -10.37 9.29 -7.11
CA THR A 349 -9.82 10.65 -7.05
C THR A 349 -10.14 11.41 -8.33
N ASP A 350 -10.63 12.65 -8.20
CA ASP A 350 -10.77 13.63 -9.29
C ASP A 350 -9.88 14.83 -8.93
N VAL A 351 -8.78 15.00 -9.67
CA VAL A 351 -7.81 16.10 -9.47
C VAL A 351 -7.92 17.09 -10.61
N ARG A 352 -8.01 18.37 -10.25
CA ARG A 352 -8.06 19.48 -11.20
C ARG A 352 -7.12 20.57 -10.76
N GLU A 353 -6.32 21.05 -11.70
CA GLU A 353 -5.37 22.13 -11.49
C GLU A 353 -5.59 23.24 -12.51
N SER A 354 -5.38 24.46 -12.13
CA SER A 354 -5.34 25.60 -13.06
C SER A 354 -4.45 26.73 -12.54
N GLU A 355 -3.76 27.39 -13.43
CA GLU A 355 -3.11 28.66 -13.17
C GLU A 355 -4.19 29.73 -12.96
N VAL A 356 -3.96 30.66 -12.03
CA VAL A 356 -4.88 31.72 -11.64
C VAL A 356 -4.14 33.04 -11.68
N ALA A 357 -4.67 33.99 -12.46
CA ALA A 357 -4.11 35.36 -12.57
C ALA A 357 -4.53 36.23 -11.37
N ALA A 358 -4.19 35.77 -10.17
CA ALA A 358 -4.40 36.49 -8.91
C ALA A 358 -3.29 36.11 -7.92
N SER A 359 -3.11 36.92 -6.86
CA SER A 359 -2.15 36.56 -5.81
C SER A 359 -2.64 35.36 -5.00
N PRO A 360 -1.72 34.59 -4.36
CA PRO A 360 -2.07 33.49 -3.48
C PRO A 360 -3.08 33.90 -2.39
N GLU A 361 -2.93 35.07 -1.81
CA GLU A 361 -3.82 35.59 -0.75
C GLU A 361 -5.22 35.90 -1.28
N THR A 362 -5.33 36.38 -2.53
CA THR A 362 -6.61 36.67 -3.16
C THR A 362 -7.36 35.39 -3.48
N LEU A 363 -6.66 34.40 -4.02
CA LEU A 363 -7.23 33.07 -4.26
C LEU A 363 -7.65 32.41 -2.94
N TRP A 364 -6.81 32.50 -1.90
CA TRP A 364 -7.12 31.94 -0.59
C TRP A 364 -8.40 32.55 0.02
N ARG A 365 -8.58 33.86 -0.05
CA ARG A 365 -9.82 34.51 0.42
C ARG A 365 -11.07 33.95 -0.26
N VAL A 366 -11.00 33.65 -1.54
CA VAL A 366 -12.12 33.04 -2.28
C VAL A 366 -12.35 31.60 -1.78
N ILE A 367 -11.29 30.81 -1.57
CA ILE A 367 -11.39 29.45 -1.04
C ILE A 367 -11.95 29.47 0.39
N GLU A 368 -11.42 30.32 1.26
CA GLU A 368 -11.89 30.41 2.63
C GLU A 368 -13.33 30.94 2.72
N GLY A 369 -13.80 31.73 1.73
CA GLY A 369 -15.17 32.23 1.60
C GLY A 369 -16.19 31.23 1.06
N ILE A 370 -15.80 30.00 0.68
CA ILE A 370 -16.70 29.03 0.03
C ILE A 370 -17.82 28.55 0.95
N GLY A 371 -19.01 28.26 0.38
CA GLY A 371 -20.20 27.82 1.13
C GLY A 371 -21.05 28.96 1.69
N GLY A 372 -22.13 28.62 2.38
CA GLY A 372 -23.08 29.62 2.92
C GLY A 372 -23.65 30.50 1.82
N GLU A 373 -23.66 31.81 2.04
CA GLU A 373 -24.23 32.80 1.10
C GLU A 373 -23.46 32.91 -0.21
N HIS A 374 -22.15 32.63 -0.23
CA HIS A 374 -21.31 32.65 -1.44
C HIS A 374 -21.49 31.38 -2.29
N GLY A 375 -22.09 30.32 -1.73
CA GLY A 375 -22.33 29.06 -2.42
C GLY A 375 -21.05 28.28 -2.74
N TRP A 376 -21.20 27.22 -3.55
CA TRP A 376 -20.14 26.26 -3.87
C TRP A 376 -19.47 26.53 -5.22
N TYR A 377 -19.67 27.70 -5.81
CA TYR A 377 -19.14 28.03 -7.13
C TYR A 377 -19.44 26.98 -8.22
N SER A 378 -20.49 26.18 -8.03
CA SER A 378 -20.89 25.08 -8.88
C SER A 378 -22.40 25.14 -9.14
N TRP A 379 -22.90 24.25 -9.97
CA TRP A 379 -24.30 24.18 -10.38
C TRP A 379 -25.26 24.06 -9.18
N PRO A 380 -26.04 25.12 -8.81
CA PRO A 380 -26.82 25.13 -7.56
C PRO A 380 -27.90 24.04 -7.53
N LEU A 381 -28.48 23.69 -8.71
CA LEU A 381 -29.53 22.69 -8.81
C LEU A 381 -29.01 21.29 -8.46
N ALA A 382 -27.76 20.94 -8.84
CA ALA A 382 -27.16 19.66 -8.50
C ALA A 382 -27.04 19.48 -6.99
N TRP A 383 -26.61 20.51 -6.29
CA TRP A 383 -26.51 20.52 -4.83
C TRP A 383 -27.87 20.49 -4.14
N ALA A 384 -28.87 21.19 -4.70
CA ALA A 384 -30.24 21.17 -4.17
C ALA A 384 -30.89 19.78 -4.31
N VAL A 385 -30.77 19.14 -5.46
CA VAL A 385 -31.23 17.75 -5.69
C VAL A 385 -30.52 16.80 -4.75
N ARG A 386 -29.20 16.92 -4.64
CA ARG A 386 -28.38 16.11 -3.73
C ARG A 386 -28.81 16.25 -2.27
N GLY A 387 -29.02 17.49 -1.80
CA GLY A 387 -29.46 17.75 -0.44
C GLY A 387 -30.87 17.23 -0.14
N ARG A 388 -31.77 17.19 -1.15
CA ARG A 388 -33.10 16.57 -1.01
C ARG A 388 -33.01 15.05 -0.89
N LEU A 389 -32.18 14.41 -1.72
CA LEU A 389 -31.92 12.97 -1.67
C LEU A 389 -31.29 12.57 -0.33
N ASP A 390 -30.34 13.35 0.16
CA ASP A 390 -29.70 13.10 1.47
C ASP A 390 -30.73 13.15 2.61
N ARG A 391 -31.68 14.09 2.58
CA ARG A 391 -32.76 14.17 3.58
C ARG A 391 -33.69 12.96 3.52
N LEU A 392 -33.99 12.44 2.33
CA LEU A 392 -34.85 11.27 2.16
C LEU A 392 -34.22 10.00 2.81
N VAL A 393 -32.90 9.91 2.83
CA VAL A 393 -32.18 8.81 3.48
C VAL A 393 -31.78 9.14 4.93
N GLY A 394 -32.30 10.24 5.50
CA GLY A 394 -32.09 10.67 6.89
C GLY A 394 -30.71 11.32 7.13
N GLY A 395 -30.11 11.90 6.12
CA GLY A 395 -28.89 12.71 6.22
C GLY A 395 -29.15 14.16 6.61
N VAL A 396 -28.08 14.95 6.74
CA VAL A 396 -28.11 16.34 7.25
C VAL A 396 -28.70 17.36 6.25
N GLY A 397 -28.76 17.03 4.97
CA GLY A 397 -29.20 17.95 3.91
C GLY A 397 -28.34 19.23 3.83
N LEU A 398 -28.86 20.30 3.18
CA LEU A 398 -28.18 21.58 2.98
C LEU A 398 -28.40 22.60 4.16
N ARG A 399 -28.68 22.16 5.37
CA ARG A 399 -29.26 23.07 6.40
C ARG A 399 -28.29 23.64 7.41
N ARG A 400 -26.98 23.36 7.39
CA ARG A 400 -26.12 23.81 8.49
C ARG A 400 -25.54 25.19 8.33
N GLY A 401 -25.58 25.78 7.16
CA GLY A 401 -25.05 27.14 6.96
C GLY A 401 -23.57 27.24 7.31
N ARG A 402 -23.11 28.45 7.49
CA ARG A 402 -21.74 28.81 7.86
C ARG A 402 -21.74 29.63 9.14
N ARG A 403 -20.82 29.36 10.08
CA ARG A 403 -20.72 30.08 11.35
C ARG A 403 -20.25 31.54 11.18
N ASP A 404 -19.24 31.73 10.34
CA ASP A 404 -18.60 33.00 10.05
C ASP A 404 -18.45 33.15 8.51
N PRO A 405 -18.92 34.27 7.91
CA PRO A 405 -18.90 34.43 6.44
C PRO A 405 -17.50 34.50 5.84
N TYR A 406 -16.47 34.84 6.61
CA TYR A 406 -15.13 35.11 6.09
C TYR A 406 -14.05 34.19 6.65
N ARG A 407 -14.24 33.56 7.81
CA ARG A 407 -13.23 32.75 8.47
C ARG A 407 -13.74 31.35 8.80
N LEU A 408 -12.87 30.38 8.60
CA LEU A 408 -13.09 28.97 8.94
C LEU A 408 -12.21 28.57 10.13
N ARG A 409 -12.65 27.54 10.85
CA ARG A 409 -11.87 26.83 11.87
C ARG A 409 -12.05 25.34 11.68
N VAL A 410 -11.05 24.56 12.07
CA VAL A 410 -11.19 23.11 12.13
C VAL A 410 -12.37 22.74 13.02
N GLY A 411 -13.22 21.85 12.52
CA GLY A 411 -14.47 21.45 13.17
C GLY A 411 -15.71 22.28 12.77
N ASP A 412 -15.57 23.40 12.02
CA ASP A 412 -16.72 24.16 11.52
C ASP A 412 -17.55 23.32 10.54
N SER A 413 -18.88 23.44 10.64
CA SER A 413 -19.80 22.90 9.65
C SER A 413 -19.97 23.89 8.51
N LEU A 414 -19.85 23.41 7.29
CA LEU A 414 -19.97 24.15 6.05
C LEU A 414 -21.00 23.45 5.15
N ASP A 415 -22.27 23.80 5.29
CA ASP A 415 -23.42 23.11 4.69
C ASP A 415 -23.47 21.63 5.10
N PHE A 416 -23.07 20.72 4.21
CA PHE A 416 -22.97 19.27 4.45
C PHE A 416 -21.54 18.78 4.59
N TRP A 417 -20.59 19.70 4.67
CA TRP A 417 -19.18 19.43 4.90
C TRP A 417 -18.76 19.83 6.30
N ARG A 418 -17.71 19.18 6.80
CA ARG A 418 -17.01 19.60 8.02
C ARG A 418 -15.57 19.94 7.67
N VAL A 419 -15.09 21.07 8.18
CA VAL A 419 -13.68 21.42 8.07
C VAL A 419 -12.87 20.44 8.90
N GLU A 420 -12.07 19.59 8.24
CA GLU A 420 -11.24 18.58 8.87
C GLU A 420 -9.81 19.09 9.07
N GLU A 421 -9.29 19.84 8.10
CA GLU A 421 -7.96 20.46 8.17
C GLU A 421 -8.00 21.84 7.52
N LEU A 422 -7.29 22.77 8.13
CA LEU A 422 -7.14 24.14 7.64
C LEU A 422 -5.70 24.58 7.85
N LEU A 423 -4.97 24.78 6.76
CA LEU A 423 -3.67 25.43 6.73
C LEU A 423 -3.85 26.79 6.04
N PRO A 424 -3.92 27.91 6.78
CA PRO A 424 -4.19 29.21 6.20
C PRO A 424 -3.25 29.56 5.05
N GLY A 425 -3.80 30.07 3.97
CA GLY A 425 -3.04 30.38 2.75
C GLY A 425 -2.72 29.20 1.84
N THR A 426 -2.88 27.94 2.30
CA THR A 426 -2.36 26.78 1.59
C THR A 426 -3.40 25.71 1.32
N LEU A 427 -4.15 25.24 2.34
CA LEU A 427 -5.02 24.07 2.24
C LEU A 427 -6.30 24.22 3.05
N LEU A 428 -7.43 23.94 2.42
CA LEU A 428 -8.71 23.67 3.07
C LEU A 428 -9.14 22.24 2.71
N ARG A 429 -9.28 21.38 3.74
CA ARG A 429 -9.82 20.03 3.59
C ARG A 429 -11.17 19.93 4.25
N LEU A 430 -12.14 19.44 3.50
CA LEU A 430 -13.51 19.26 3.89
C LEU A 430 -13.88 17.78 3.85
N ARG A 431 -14.51 17.26 4.91
CA ARG A 431 -15.07 15.94 4.96
C ARG A 431 -16.59 16.00 4.81
N ALA A 432 -17.14 15.16 3.93
CA ALA A 432 -18.58 15.06 3.76
C ALA A 432 -19.27 14.43 4.99
N GLU A 433 -20.33 15.08 5.48
CA GLU A 433 -21.20 14.56 6.54
C GLU A 433 -22.52 14.00 6.00
N MET A 434 -22.69 14.02 4.68
CA MET A 434 -23.81 13.35 4.01
C MET A 434 -23.79 11.85 4.26
N ARG A 435 -24.95 11.22 4.24
CA ARG A 435 -25.05 9.76 4.22
C ARG A 435 -24.62 9.22 2.87
N LEU A 436 -23.39 8.76 2.81
CA LEU A 436 -22.76 8.16 1.65
C LEU A 436 -22.49 6.68 1.92
N PRO A 437 -22.57 5.81 0.93
CA PRO A 437 -22.06 4.45 1.04
C PRO A 437 -20.52 4.43 0.93
N GLY A 438 -19.86 5.25 1.76
CA GLY A 438 -18.44 5.50 1.76
C GLY A 438 -18.09 6.77 2.50
N ARG A 439 -16.86 7.26 2.32
CA ARG A 439 -16.39 8.54 2.82
C ARG A 439 -15.95 9.41 1.67
N ALA A 440 -16.21 10.71 1.75
CA ALA A 440 -15.81 11.65 0.73
C ALA A 440 -15.13 12.87 1.34
N TRP A 441 -14.16 13.40 0.59
CA TRP A 441 -13.45 14.62 0.96
C TRP A 441 -13.30 15.53 -0.25
N LEU A 442 -13.17 16.80 0.04
CA LEU A 442 -12.84 17.84 -0.93
C LEU A 442 -11.67 18.63 -0.38
N GLU A 443 -10.61 18.70 -1.14
CA GLU A 443 -9.43 19.50 -0.84
C GLU A 443 -9.30 20.63 -1.84
N LEU A 444 -9.04 21.81 -1.35
CA LEU A 444 -8.81 23.03 -2.11
C LEU A 444 -7.48 23.60 -1.64
N SER A 445 -6.51 23.71 -2.56
CA SER A 445 -5.18 24.19 -2.20
C SER A 445 -4.71 25.30 -3.13
N VAL A 446 -3.84 26.14 -2.58
CA VAL A 446 -3.10 27.19 -3.26
C VAL A 446 -1.63 26.80 -3.25
N GLU A 447 -1.01 26.82 -4.40
CA GLU A 447 0.42 26.55 -4.58
C GLU A 447 1.05 27.68 -5.39
N GLU A 448 2.26 28.07 -5.04
CA GLU A 448 3.07 28.96 -5.86
C GLU A 448 4.14 28.13 -6.57
N ARG A 449 4.14 28.17 -7.90
CA ARG A 449 5.11 27.45 -8.73
C ARG A 449 5.74 28.43 -9.71
N GLN A 450 7.04 28.65 -9.62
CA GLN A 450 7.79 29.56 -10.50
C GLN A 450 7.20 30.99 -10.56
N GLY A 451 6.77 31.54 -9.40
CA GLY A 451 6.17 32.87 -9.30
C GLY A 451 4.75 32.99 -9.85
N ARG A 452 4.07 31.86 -10.11
CA ARG A 452 2.69 31.80 -10.58
C ARG A 452 1.80 31.11 -9.55
N THR A 453 0.59 31.61 -9.37
CA THR A 453 -0.40 31.05 -8.46
C THR A 453 -1.14 29.90 -9.13
N TRP A 454 -1.20 28.74 -8.47
CA TRP A 454 -1.93 27.57 -8.90
C TRP A 454 -3.04 27.23 -7.92
N TYR A 455 -4.22 27.00 -8.47
CA TYR A 455 -5.35 26.43 -7.76
C TYR A 455 -5.43 24.92 -8.03
N ARG A 456 -5.42 24.13 -6.97
CA ARG A 456 -5.62 22.69 -7.06
C ARG A 456 -6.86 22.30 -6.27
N GLN A 457 -7.72 21.55 -6.91
CA GLN A 457 -8.93 20.97 -6.35
C GLN A 457 -8.86 19.45 -6.44
N ARG A 458 -9.08 18.75 -5.33
CA ARG A 458 -9.04 17.29 -5.28
C ARG A 458 -10.29 16.76 -4.58
N ALA A 459 -11.13 16.03 -5.28
CA ALA A 459 -12.26 15.31 -4.72
C ALA A 459 -11.88 13.85 -4.54
N LEU A 460 -12.10 13.32 -3.34
CA LEU A 460 -11.73 11.97 -2.93
C LEU A 460 -12.98 11.22 -2.47
N PHE A 461 -13.12 9.97 -2.92
CA PHE A 461 -14.19 9.09 -2.47
C PHE A 461 -13.68 7.70 -2.18
N HIS A 462 -13.81 7.28 -0.93
CA HIS A 462 -13.52 5.92 -0.47
C HIS A 462 -14.82 5.13 -0.33
N PRO A 463 -15.14 4.25 -1.29
CA PRO A 463 -16.38 3.48 -1.29
C PRO A 463 -16.38 2.45 -0.16
N ARG A 464 -17.55 2.19 0.42
CA ARG A 464 -17.75 1.13 1.41
C ARG A 464 -18.59 0.02 0.79
N GLY A 465 -17.97 -1.10 0.53
CA GLY A 465 -18.62 -2.27 -0.06
C GLY A 465 -19.13 -2.03 -1.48
N LEU A 466 -19.94 -2.97 -1.99
CA LEU A 466 -20.48 -2.92 -3.34
C LEU A 466 -21.35 -1.67 -3.58
N LEU A 467 -22.18 -1.30 -2.61
CA LEU A 467 -23.03 -0.12 -2.73
C LEU A 467 -22.22 1.16 -2.93
N GLY A 468 -21.04 1.27 -2.28
CA GLY A 468 -20.13 2.38 -2.49
C GLY A 468 -19.57 2.43 -3.91
N GLN A 469 -19.22 1.28 -4.46
CA GLN A 469 -18.74 1.18 -5.85
C GLN A 469 -19.82 1.56 -6.85
N LEU A 470 -21.02 1.02 -6.70
CA LEU A 470 -22.16 1.35 -7.57
C LEU A 470 -22.51 2.83 -7.49
N TYR A 471 -22.51 3.40 -6.30
CA TYR A 471 -22.71 4.84 -6.10
C TYR A 471 -21.69 5.66 -6.89
N TRP A 472 -20.39 5.33 -6.78
CA TRP A 472 -19.35 6.05 -7.53
C TRP A 472 -19.58 5.99 -9.04
N TRP A 473 -19.86 4.82 -9.59
CA TRP A 473 -20.13 4.67 -11.02
C TRP A 473 -21.33 5.50 -11.48
N ALA A 474 -22.38 5.60 -10.64
CA ALA A 474 -23.55 6.41 -10.93
C ALA A 474 -23.27 7.92 -10.91
N VAL A 475 -22.40 8.39 -9.99
CA VAL A 475 -22.12 9.84 -9.85
C VAL A 475 -20.93 10.31 -10.69
N ARG A 476 -20.05 9.43 -11.14
CA ARG A 476 -18.85 9.75 -11.93
C ARG A 476 -19.11 10.66 -13.14
N PRO A 477 -20.16 10.44 -13.98
CA PRO A 477 -20.43 11.31 -15.11
C PRO A 477 -20.70 12.78 -14.70
N PHE A 478 -21.31 12.98 -13.52
CA PHE A 478 -21.67 14.30 -13.02
C PHE A 478 -20.47 15.02 -12.37
N HIS A 479 -19.44 14.29 -11.90
CA HIS A 479 -18.23 14.87 -11.34
C HIS A 479 -17.56 15.86 -12.30
N GLY A 480 -17.48 15.52 -13.58
CA GLY A 480 -16.92 16.40 -14.60
C GLY A 480 -17.62 17.76 -14.70
N ILE A 481 -18.93 17.77 -14.59
CA ILE A 481 -19.77 18.99 -14.68
C ILE A 481 -19.65 19.79 -13.39
N VAL A 482 -19.88 19.15 -12.25
CA VAL A 482 -19.97 19.82 -10.93
C VAL A 482 -18.60 20.36 -10.52
N PHE A 483 -17.57 19.51 -10.45
CA PHE A 483 -16.25 19.90 -9.98
C PHE A 483 -15.45 20.69 -11.03
N GLY A 484 -15.66 20.43 -12.32
CA GLY A 484 -15.10 21.27 -13.38
C GLY A 484 -15.72 22.67 -13.43
N GLY A 485 -17.01 22.77 -13.14
CA GLY A 485 -17.71 24.04 -12.98
C GLY A 485 -17.17 24.82 -11.78
N MET A 486 -17.03 24.14 -10.65
CA MET A 486 -16.48 24.71 -9.41
C MET A 486 -15.07 25.30 -9.63
N GLN A 487 -14.16 24.52 -10.22
CA GLN A 487 -12.80 24.96 -10.51
C GLN A 487 -12.77 26.22 -11.34
N ARG A 488 -13.50 26.24 -12.47
CA ARG A 488 -13.56 27.42 -13.36
C ARG A 488 -14.12 28.65 -12.65
N ASN A 489 -15.13 28.48 -11.82
CA ASN A 489 -15.78 29.61 -11.15
C ASN A 489 -14.97 30.15 -9.96
N VAL A 490 -14.30 29.30 -9.20
CA VAL A 490 -13.34 29.72 -8.15
C VAL A 490 -12.21 30.54 -8.79
N ARG A 491 -11.61 30.04 -9.89
CA ARG A 491 -10.58 30.76 -10.63
C ARG A 491 -11.08 32.15 -11.07
N ARG A 492 -12.25 32.21 -11.74
CA ARG A 492 -12.83 33.47 -12.23
C ARG A 492 -13.17 34.44 -11.08
N ALA A 493 -13.59 33.92 -9.92
CA ALA A 493 -13.86 34.74 -8.76
C ALA A 493 -12.58 35.37 -8.21
N ALA A 494 -11.50 34.61 -8.13
CA ALA A 494 -10.19 35.12 -7.70
C ALA A 494 -9.62 36.15 -8.70
N GLU A 495 -9.68 35.88 -10.00
CA GLU A 495 -9.24 36.78 -11.06
C GLU A 495 -10.05 38.12 -11.05
N ARG A 496 -11.35 38.04 -10.83
CA ARG A 496 -12.19 39.23 -10.68
C ARG A 496 -11.86 40.03 -9.43
N ALA A 497 -11.57 39.38 -8.31
CA ALA A 497 -11.19 40.03 -7.07
C ALA A 497 -9.80 40.66 -7.13
N ALA A 498 -8.95 40.22 -8.04
CA ALA A 498 -7.60 40.76 -8.30
C ALA A 498 -7.62 41.90 -9.33
N ALA A 499 -8.67 42.03 -10.15
CA ALA A 499 -8.79 43.12 -11.12
C ALA A 499 -8.91 44.45 -10.38
N PRO A 500 -8.08 45.47 -10.71
CA PRO A 500 -8.25 46.80 -10.13
C PRO A 500 -9.66 47.30 -10.43
N GLY A 501 -10.36 47.76 -9.38
CA GLY A 501 -11.78 48.10 -9.43
C GLY A 501 -12.14 49.04 -10.60
N ARG A 502 -13.12 48.61 -11.39
CA ARG A 502 -13.96 49.55 -12.09
C ARG A 502 -14.99 50.08 -11.04
N PRO A 503 -15.14 51.41 -10.90
CA PRO A 503 -16.07 52.02 -9.99
C PRO A 503 -17.49 51.54 -10.22
#